data_0031d38dd237a990accda8d48d649e7b
#
_entry.id   0031d38dd237a990accda8d48d649e7b
#
_cell.length_a   1.000
_cell.length_b   1.000
_cell.length_c   1.000
_cell.angle_alpha   90.00
_cell.angle_beta   90.00
_cell.angle_gamma   90.00
#
_symmetry.space_group_name_H-M   'P 1'
#
loop_
_entity.id
_entity.type
_entity.pdbx_description
1 polymer ?
#
loop_
_entity_poly.entity_id
_entity_poly.type
_entity_poly.pdbx_seq_one_letter_code
_entity_poly.pdbx_strand_id
1 'polypeptide(L)'
;MTHFTEPIPIYRTLTFAAVDTTSGALGRTLHLLSEHPEVQAKVREEIRTAKEKFGGDLPYDELVSLPYLDAVCRETLRLYPPISYLSRTTRKDTVLPLQDPIRGIDGSIISEIPIPSNTNVIVGLRASNTNPQLWGSDALEWKPERWLSPLPDALQEAHVPGIYSNLMTFLGGGRACIGFKFSQLEMKAVLSALMETFEISTSATEEIAWNMTAIATPTIKGPTSMMPQLPLTLALAK
;
A
#
# COMPACT_ATOMS: atom_id res chain seq x y z
N MET A 1 -16.47 -7.31 -42.63
CA MET A 1 -15.15 -7.44 -42.03
C MET A 1 -15.35 -7.33 -40.51
N THR A 2 -15.47 -8.44 -39.85
CA THR A 2 -15.60 -8.54 -38.39
C THR A 2 -14.20 -8.42 -37.80
N HIS A 3 -13.86 -7.27 -37.22
CA HIS A 3 -12.66 -7.16 -36.38
C HIS A 3 -12.89 -8.03 -35.13
N PHE A 4 -12.35 -9.21 -35.13
CA PHE A 4 -12.10 -9.94 -33.91
C PHE A 4 -11.03 -9.18 -33.12
N THR A 5 -11.45 -8.33 -32.21
CA THR A 5 -10.59 -7.92 -31.11
C THR A 5 -10.40 -9.14 -30.23
N GLU A 6 -9.30 -9.86 -30.43
CA GLU A 6 -8.93 -10.92 -29.47
C GLU A 6 -8.93 -10.31 -28.08
N PRO A 7 -9.62 -10.93 -27.11
CA PRO A 7 -9.56 -10.45 -25.75
C PRO A 7 -8.09 -10.49 -25.30
N ILE A 8 -7.58 -9.35 -24.78
CA ILE A 8 -6.24 -9.32 -24.20
C ILE A 8 -6.14 -10.51 -23.23
N PRO A 9 -5.23 -11.45 -23.46
CA PRO A 9 -5.17 -12.64 -22.65
C PRO A 9 -5.11 -12.28 -21.17
N ILE A 10 -5.94 -12.89 -20.36
CA ILE A 10 -6.11 -12.57 -18.94
C ILE A 10 -4.76 -12.60 -18.18
N TYR A 11 -3.84 -13.48 -18.59
CA TYR A 11 -2.50 -13.55 -18.01
C TYR A 11 -1.67 -12.28 -18.22
N ARG A 12 -1.82 -11.56 -19.37
CA ARG A 12 -1.13 -10.29 -19.60
C ARG A 12 -1.62 -9.22 -18.63
N THR A 13 -2.93 -9.15 -18.42
CA THR A 13 -3.53 -8.21 -17.47
C THR A 13 -3.06 -8.53 -16.05
N LEU A 14 -3.07 -9.80 -15.64
CA LEU A 14 -2.62 -10.22 -14.32
C LEU A 14 -1.12 -9.95 -14.12
N THR A 15 -0.28 -10.27 -15.11
CA THR A 15 1.18 -10.01 -15.04
C THR A 15 1.46 -8.52 -14.89
N PHE A 16 0.84 -7.67 -15.74
CA PHE A 16 1.01 -6.21 -15.64
C PHE A 16 0.54 -5.66 -14.28
N ALA A 17 -0.62 -6.09 -13.82
CA ALA A 17 -1.19 -5.59 -12.57
C ALA A 17 -0.39 -6.05 -11.33
N ALA A 18 0.13 -7.28 -11.32
CA ALA A 18 0.82 -7.85 -10.17
C ALA A 18 2.27 -7.40 -10.05
N VAL A 19 3.04 -7.36 -11.17
CA VAL A 19 4.48 -7.12 -11.14
C VAL A 19 4.80 -5.73 -10.60
N ASP A 20 4.31 -4.68 -11.23
CA ASP A 20 4.73 -3.31 -10.90
C ASP A 20 4.19 -2.84 -9.54
N THR A 21 2.97 -3.21 -9.19
CA THR A 21 2.36 -2.76 -7.92
C THR A 21 2.98 -3.47 -6.72
N THR A 22 3.14 -4.79 -6.77
CA THR A 22 3.70 -5.56 -5.66
C THR A 22 5.19 -5.32 -5.50
N SER A 23 5.97 -5.24 -6.59
CA SER A 23 7.40 -4.89 -6.53
C SER A 23 7.63 -3.47 -6.01
N GLY A 24 6.77 -2.51 -6.37
CA GLY A 24 6.78 -1.16 -5.81
C GLY A 24 6.52 -1.14 -4.31
N ALA A 25 5.54 -1.92 -3.84
CA ALA A 25 5.25 -2.07 -2.41
C ALA A 25 6.41 -2.73 -1.65
N LEU A 26 6.98 -3.80 -2.20
CA LEU A 26 8.16 -4.48 -1.65
C LEU A 26 9.37 -3.55 -1.59
N GLY A 27 9.66 -2.85 -2.68
CA GLY A 27 10.76 -1.88 -2.73
C GLY A 27 10.60 -0.79 -1.67
N ARG A 28 9.37 -0.26 -1.47
CA ARG A 28 9.10 0.72 -0.41
C ARG A 28 9.30 0.11 0.98
N THR A 29 8.84 -1.12 1.19
CA THR A 29 9.02 -1.81 2.48
C THR A 29 10.50 -2.03 2.80
N LEU A 30 11.29 -2.50 1.82
CA LEU A 30 12.74 -2.70 1.99
C LEU A 30 13.48 -1.39 2.26
N HIS A 31 13.10 -0.30 1.58
CA HIS A 31 13.65 1.04 1.85
C HIS A 31 13.36 1.47 3.29
N LEU A 32 12.11 1.36 3.74
CA LEU A 32 11.75 1.71 5.13
C LEU A 32 12.45 0.82 6.15
N LEU A 33 12.56 -0.48 5.91
CA LEU A 33 13.31 -1.39 6.78
C LEU A 33 14.80 -1.07 6.81
N SER A 34 15.37 -0.53 5.73
CA SER A 34 16.78 -0.09 5.72
C SER A 34 17.02 1.19 6.52
N GLU A 35 15.99 2.03 6.68
CA GLU A 35 16.01 3.24 7.51
C GLU A 35 15.68 2.96 8.98
N HIS A 36 15.04 1.79 9.28
CA HIS A 36 14.57 1.38 10.59
C HIS A 36 15.14 0.02 11.02
N PRO A 37 16.44 -0.05 11.39
CA PRO A 37 17.10 -1.32 11.72
C PRO A 37 16.47 -2.02 12.93
N GLU A 38 15.88 -1.29 13.86
CA GLU A 38 15.17 -1.84 15.03
C GLU A 38 13.88 -2.58 14.60
N VAL A 39 13.14 -2.08 13.61
CA VAL A 39 11.98 -2.76 13.05
C VAL A 39 12.41 -3.98 12.26
N GLN A 40 13.46 -3.84 11.46
CA GLN A 40 14.05 -4.96 10.71
C GLN A 40 14.46 -6.11 11.63
N ALA A 41 15.09 -5.81 12.78
CA ALA A 41 15.48 -6.80 13.76
C ALA A 41 14.28 -7.54 14.36
N LYS A 42 13.19 -6.82 14.69
CA LYS A 42 11.96 -7.43 15.22
C LYS A 42 11.28 -8.35 14.19
N VAL A 43 11.21 -7.96 12.92
CA VAL A 43 10.68 -8.82 11.84
C VAL A 43 11.52 -10.10 11.72
N ARG A 44 12.83 -9.98 11.74
CA ARG A 44 13.76 -11.12 11.66
C ARG A 44 13.57 -12.08 12.82
N GLU A 45 13.49 -11.56 14.03
CA GLU A 45 13.28 -12.36 15.25
C GLU A 45 11.95 -13.11 15.20
N GLU A 46 10.85 -12.45 14.78
CA GLU A 46 9.56 -13.10 14.65
C GLU A 46 9.63 -14.26 13.65
N ILE A 47 10.23 -14.05 12.47
CA ILE A 47 10.35 -15.07 11.43
C ILE A 47 11.18 -16.25 11.92
N ARG A 48 12.33 -16.01 12.52
CA ARG A 48 13.22 -17.07 13.04
C ARG A 48 12.53 -17.89 14.12
N THR A 49 11.92 -17.22 15.09
CA THR A 49 11.17 -17.88 16.17
C THR A 49 10.04 -18.75 15.61
N ALA A 50 9.31 -18.26 14.64
CA ALA A 50 8.21 -19.01 14.00
C ALA A 50 8.74 -20.24 13.24
N LYS A 51 9.82 -20.09 12.46
CA LYS A 51 10.47 -21.20 11.74
C LYS A 51 11.05 -22.25 12.67
N GLU A 52 11.71 -21.85 13.75
CA GLU A 52 12.22 -22.76 14.76
C GLU A 52 11.10 -23.56 15.42
N LYS A 53 10.03 -22.88 15.82
CA LYS A 53 8.84 -23.51 16.40
C LYS A 53 8.15 -24.49 15.44
N PHE A 54 8.08 -24.16 14.16
CA PHE A 54 7.47 -25.00 13.14
C PHE A 54 8.40 -26.14 12.68
N GLY A 55 9.71 -25.96 12.80
CA GLY A 55 10.73 -26.93 12.39
C GLY A 55 11.16 -26.82 10.93
N GLY A 56 11.01 -25.64 10.29
CA GLY A 56 11.39 -25.40 8.92
C GLY A 56 10.62 -24.23 8.28
N ASP A 57 10.49 -24.26 6.94
CA ASP A 57 9.76 -23.23 6.20
C ASP A 57 8.29 -23.16 6.60
N LEU A 58 7.78 -21.93 6.73
CA LEU A 58 6.41 -21.68 7.16
C LEU A 58 5.42 -21.95 6.03
N PRO A 59 4.39 -22.77 6.25
CA PRO A 59 3.28 -22.90 5.31
C PRO A 59 2.46 -21.60 5.25
N TYR A 60 1.54 -21.55 4.29
CA TYR A 60 0.73 -20.36 4.03
C TYR A 60 0.08 -19.75 5.29
N ASP A 61 -0.64 -20.57 6.04
CA ASP A 61 -1.41 -20.08 7.20
C ASP A 61 -0.51 -19.51 8.32
N GLU A 62 0.62 -20.15 8.57
CA GLU A 62 1.60 -19.70 9.55
C GLU A 62 2.27 -18.39 9.11
N LEU A 63 2.72 -18.32 7.83
CA LEU A 63 3.37 -17.13 7.29
C LEU A 63 2.45 -15.90 7.28
N VAL A 64 1.19 -16.07 6.87
CA VAL A 64 0.25 -14.94 6.80
C VAL A 64 -0.23 -14.49 8.17
N SER A 65 -0.07 -15.32 9.20
CA SER A 65 -0.48 -15.03 10.58
C SER A 65 0.60 -14.31 11.41
N LEU A 66 1.82 -14.14 10.90
CA LEU A 66 2.90 -13.43 11.61
C LEU A 66 2.52 -11.98 11.89
N PRO A 67 2.29 -11.59 13.14
CA PRO A 67 1.65 -10.32 13.46
C PRO A 67 2.52 -9.10 13.16
N TYR A 68 3.83 -9.17 13.42
CA TYR A 68 4.72 -8.03 13.19
C TYR A 68 5.07 -7.85 11.71
N LEU A 69 5.30 -8.95 10.99
CA LEU A 69 5.46 -8.92 9.53
C LEU A 69 4.21 -8.38 8.83
N ASP A 70 3.02 -8.79 9.29
CA ASP A 70 1.75 -8.27 8.79
C ASP A 70 1.60 -6.77 9.08
N ALA A 71 1.96 -6.34 10.29
CA ALA A 71 1.94 -4.93 10.70
C ALA A 71 2.84 -4.05 9.81
N VAL A 72 4.05 -4.51 9.51
CA VAL A 72 4.99 -3.82 8.58
C VAL A 72 4.38 -3.70 7.18
N CYS A 73 3.81 -4.78 6.65
CA CYS A 73 3.15 -4.75 5.33
C CYS A 73 1.95 -3.80 5.32
N ARG A 74 1.09 -3.86 6.33
CA ARG A 74 -0.10 -2.98 6.44
C ARG A 74 0.29 -1.51 6.54
N GLU A 75 1.24 -1.17 7.38
CA GLU A 75 1.64 0.22 7.58
C GLU A 75 2.30 0.80 6.33
N THR A 76 3.12 0.01 5.64
CA THR A 76 3.69 0.43 4.37
C THR A 76 2.60 0.68 3.32
N LEU A 77 1.66 -0.25 3.18
CA LEU A 77 0.54 -0.13 2.24
C LEU A 77 -0.45 0.99 2.61
N ARG A 78 -0.56 1.34 3.89
CA ARG A 78 -1.33 2.48 4.36
C ARG A 78 -0.70 3.79 3.90
N LEU A 79 0.54 4.01 4.27
CA LEU A 79 1.23 5.29 4.10
C LEU A 79 1.72 5.50 2.67
N TYR A 80 2.12 4.41 2.02
CA TYR A 80 2.73 4.40 0.69
C TYR A 80 2.08 3.38 -0.25
N PRO A 81 0.77 3.52 -0.53
CA PRO A 81 0.14 2.64 -1.51
C PRO A 81 0.82 2.82 -2.88
N PRO A 82 1.10 1.74 -3.62
CA PRO A 82 1.70 1.83 -4.96
C PRO A 82 0.93 2.74 -5.91
N ILE A 83 -0.39 2.75 -5.78
CA ILE A 83 -1.30 3.65 -6.50
C ILE A 83 -1.91 4.62 -5.49
N SER A 84 -1.56 5.90 -5.59
CA SER A 84 -1.99 6.91 -4.63
C SER A 84 -3.39 7.48 -4.90
N TYR A 85 -3.85 7.41 -6.13
CA TYR A 85 -5.17 7.85 -6.55
C TYR A 85 -5.66 7.10 -7.79
N LEU A 86 -6.96 7.10 -7.99
CA LEU A 86 -7.59 6.59 -9.20
C LEU A 86 -8.63 7.59 -9.73
N SER A 87 -8.84 7.59 -11.03
CA SER A 87 -9.90 8.39 -11.64
C SER A 87 -11.13 7.56 -12.00
N ARG A 88 -12.29 8.22 -11.97
CA ARG A 88 -13.57 7.68 -12.41
C ARG A 88 -14.30 8.76 -13.21
N THR A 89 -14.95 8.36 -14.27
CA THR A 89 -15.79 9.27 -15.06
C THR A 89 -17.26 8.92 -14.84
N THR A 90 -18.05 9.91 -14.44
CA THR A 90 -19.50 9.72 -14.26
C THR A 90 -20.18 9.42 -15.59
N ARG A 91 -21.06 8.41 -15.61
CA ARG A 91 -21.81 8.02 -16.82
C ARG A 91 -23.18 8.69 -16.93
N LYS A 92 -23.64 9.29 -15.85
CA LYS A 92 -24.89 10.03 -15.70
C LYS A 92 -24.72 11.08 -14.62
N ASP A 93 -25.61 12.04 -14.56
CA ASP A 93 -25.69 12.96 -13.44
C ASP A 93 -25.84 12.16 -12.15
N THR A 94 -25.08 12.53 -11.15
CA THR A 94 -25.06 11.85 -9.84
C THR A 94 -24.82 12.87 -8.73
N VAL A 95 -25.02 12.45 -7.50
CA VAL A 95 -24.78 13.27 -6.32
C VAL A 95 -23.76 12.57 -5.44
N LEU A 96 -22.77 13.33 -4.97
CA LEU A 96 -21.80 12.88 -3.97
C LEU A 96 -22.26 13.38 -2.61
N PRO A 97 -22.78 12.52 -1.73
CA PRO A 97 -23.07 12.91 -0.35
C PRO A 97 -21.76 13.15 0.41
N LEU A 98 -21.77 14.19 1.24
CA LEU A 98 -20.66 14.49 2.15
C LEU A 98 -20.98 13.91 3.52
N GLN A 99 -20.02 13.21 4.14
CA GLN A 99 -20.15 12.72 5.51
C GLN A 99 -20.26 13.89 6.48
N ASP A 100 -19.39 14.89 6.31
CA ASP A 100 -19.40 16.12 7.07
C ASP A 100 -19.81 17.28 6.15
N PRO A 101 -20.94 17.97 6.45
CA PRO A 101 -21.34 19.14 5.69
C PRO A 101 -20.29 20.24 5.73
N ILE A 102 -20.05 20.90 4.60
CA ILE A 102 -19.12 22.02 4.48
C ILE A 102 -19.87 23.33 4.35
N ARG A 103 -19.23 24.44 4.73
CA ARG A 103 -19.78 25.78 4.55
C ARG A 103 -19.31 26.35 3.21
N GLY A 104 -20.26 26.71 2.36
CA GLY A 104 -20.02 27.45 1.11
C GLY A 104 -19.49 28.87 1.35
N ILE A 105 -18.93 29.49 0.33
CA ILE A 105 -18.42 30.88 0.38
C ILE A 105 -19.55 31.87 0.69
N ASP A 106 -20.77 31.56 0.24
CA ASP A 106 -22.00 32.33 0.49
C ASP A 106 -22.62 32.08 1.88
N GLY A 107 -21.97 31.24 2.70
CA GLY A 107 -22.42 30.85 4.02
C GLY A 107 -23.43 29.71 4.05
N SER A 108 -23.84 29.18 2.91
CA SER A 108 -24.75 28.00 2.83
C SER A 108 -24.09 26.73 3.38
N ILE A 109 -24.92 25.81 3.86
CA ILE A 109 -24.43 24.48 4.28
C ILE A 109 -24.62 23.52 3.12
N ILE A 110 -23.53 22.90 2.69
CA ILE A 110 -23.49 21.96 1.58
C ILE A 110 -23.29 20.57 2.16
N SER A 111 -24.30 19.71 2.05
CA SER A 111 -24.26 18.30 2.51
C SER A 111 -24.07 17.33 1.33
N GLU A 112 -24.20 17.81 0.11
CA GLU A 112 -24.04 16.99 -1.09
C GLU A 112 -23.52 17.84 -2.26
N ILE A 113 -22.80 17.21 -3.20
CA ILE A 113 -22.25 17.86 -4.38
C ILE A 113 -22.87 17.22 -5.62
N PRO A 114 -23.64 17.97 -6.44
CA PRO A 114 -24.11 17.47 -7.72
C PRO A 114 -22.94 17.35 -8.71
N ILE A 115 -22.81 16.18 -9.32
CA ILE A 115 -21.76 15.88 -10.29
C ILE A 115 -22.41 15.56 -11.62
N PRO A 116 -22.25 16.42 -12.65
CA PRO A 116 -22.78 16.17 -13.99
C PRO A 116 -22.20 14.91 -14.64
N SER A 117 -22.94 14.35 -15.58
CA SER A 117 -22.45 13.29 -16.45
C SER A 117 -21.16 13.71 -17.16
N ASN A 118 -20.28 12.73 -17.41
CA ASN A 118 -18.98 12.93 -18.08
C ASN A 118 -17.99 13.79 -17.28
N THR A 119 -18.15 13.88 -15.95
CA THR A 119 -17.21 14.53 -15.04
C THR A 119 -16.16 13.53 -14.58
N ASN A 120 -14.87 13.91 -14.63
CA ASN A 120 -13.79 13.10 -14.08
C ASN A 120 -13.62 13.37 -12.58
N VAL A 121 -13.75 12.32 -11.78
CA VAL A 121 -13.62 12.36 -10.32
C VAL A 121 -12.34 11.63 -9.91
N ILE A 122 -11.47 12.29 -9.17
CA ILE A 122 -10.25 11.68 -8.62
C ILE A 122 -10.54 11.15 -7.22
N VAL A 123 -10.30 9.87 -7.01
CA VAL A 123 -10.42 9.18 -5.72
C VAL A 123 -9.03 9.10 -5.08
N GLY A 124 -8.81 9.84 -4.00
CA GLY A 124 -7.54 9.90 -3.29
C GLY A 124 -7.36 8.74 -2.33
N LEU A 125 -6.72 7.65 -2.75
CA LEU A 125 -6.51 6.45 -1.92
C LEU A 125 -5.58 6.74 -0.74
N ARG A 126 -4.41 7.33 -1.02
CA ARG A 126 -3.46 7.72 0.01
C ARG A 126 -4.04 8.77 0.96
N ALA A 127 -4.81 9.73 0.43
CA ALA A 127 -5.44 10.76 1.26
C ALA A 127 -6.40 10.15 2.30
N SER A 128 -7.19 9.15 1.91
CA SER A 128 -8.04 8.40 2.84
C SER A 128 -7.22 7.64 3.88
N ASN A 129 -6.18 6.93 3.44
CA ASN A 129 -5.33 6.12 4.31
C ASN A 129 -4.49 6.94 5.31
N THR A 130 -4.34 8.24 5.10
CA THR A 130 -3.51 9.13 5.93
C THR A 130 -4.29 10.31 6.51
N ASN A 131 -5.62 10.25 6.50
CA ASN A 131 -6.45 11.31 7.05
C ASN A 131 -6.27 11.41 8.58
N PRO A 132 -5.75 12.53 9.13
CA PRO A 132 -5.53 12.67 10.57
C PRO A 132 -6.80 12.60 11.41
N GLN A 133 -7.98 12.92 10.84
CA GLN A 133 -9.25 12.78 11.52
C GLN A 133 -9.61 11.33 11.82
N LEU A 134 -9.12 10.40 10.98
CA LEU A 134 -9.35 8.96 11.13
C LEU A 134 -8.20 8.25 11.84
N TRP A 135 -6.96 8.63 11.53
CA TRP A 135 -5.76 7.92 11.96
C TRP A 135 -5.05 8.58 13.15
N GLY A 136 -5.49 9.79 13.57
CA GLY A 136 -4.88 10.53 14.67
C GLY A 136 -3.72 11.42 14.23
N SER A 137 -3.05 12.04 15.21
CA SER A 137 -1.98 13.02 14.98
C SER A 137 -0.72 12.43 14.33
N ASP A 138 -0.48 11.12 14.51
CA ASP A 138 0.63 10.37 13.93
C ASP A 138 0.28 9.70 12.59
N ALA A 139 -0.79 10.17 11.92
CA ALA A 139 -1.29 9.62 10.67
C ALA A 139 -0.25 9.55 9.53
N LEU A 140 0.77 10.42 9.57
CA LEU A 140 1.85 10.48 8.57
C LEU A 140 3.13 9.76 9.00
N GLU A 141 3.17 9.23 10.22
CA GLU A 141 4.30 8.46 10.71
C GLU A 141 4.20 7.00 10.27
N TRP A 142 5.32 6.42 9.86
CA TRP A 142 5.41 5.00 9.59
C TRP A 142 5.67 4.25 10.90
N LYS A 143 4.62 3.61 11.43
CA LYS A 143 4.59 3.00 12.76
C LYS A 143 3.89 1.65 12.70
N PRO A 144 4.61 0.57 12.39
CA PRO A 144 4.03 -0.77 12.32
C PRO A 144 3.28 -1.21 13.58
N GLU A 145 3.76 -0.80 14.76
CA GLU A 145 3.15 -1.10 16.05
C GLU A 145 1.69 -0.64 16.18
N ARG A 146 1.25 0.29 15.32
CA ARG A 146 -0.16 0.71 15.22
C ARG A 146 -1.11 -0.47 15.04
N TRP A 147 -0.69 -1.49 14.31
CA TRP A 147 -1.49 -2.66 13.98
C TRP A 147 -1.51 -3.75 15.06
N LEU A 148 -0.70 -3.60 16.09
CA LEU A 148 -0.62 -4.53 17.23
C LEU A 148 -1.53 -4.09 18.40
N SER A 149 -2.22 -2.98 18.26
CA SER A 149 -3.13 -2.40 19.23
C SER A 149 -4.48 -2.10 18.57
N PRO A 150 -5.56 -1.88 19.33
CA PRO A 150 -6.82 -1.43 18.76
C PRO A 150 -6.64 -0.14 17.95
N LEU A 151 -7.20 -0.13 16.74
CA LEU A 151 -7.21 1.05 15.89
C LEU A 151 -8.17 2.12 16.44
N PRO A 152 -7.97 3.41 16.08
CA PRO A 152 -8.82 4.50 16.53
C PRO A 152 -10.31 4.25 16.27
N ASP A 153 -11.18 4.59 17.23
CA ASP A 153 -12.63 4.42 17.10
C ASP A 153 -13.19 5.19 15.89
N ALA A 154 -12.67 6.41 15.64
CA ALA A 154 -13.04 7.20 14.48
C ALA A 154 -12.84 6.46 13.14
N LEU A 155 -11.80 5.62 13.04
CA LEU A 155 -11.57 4.81 11.85
C LEU A 155 -12.58 3.67 11.72
N GLN A 156 -12.97 3.06 12.84
CA GLN A 156 -13.96 1.99 12.86
C GLN A 156 -15.35 2.52 12.51
N GLU A 157 -15.70 3.69 13.05
CA GLU A 157 -16.98 4.36 12.80
C GLU A 157 -17.12 4.92 11.38
N ALA A 158 -16.00 5.29 10.74
CA ALA A 158 -15.99 5.84 9.39
C ALA A 158 -16.40 4.84 8.30
N HIS A 159 -16.44 3.53 8.60
CA HIS A 159 -16.82 2.49 7.64
C HIS A 159 -16.13 2.63 6.28
N VAL A 160 -14.80 2.89 6.26
CA VAL A 160 -14.02 2.99 5.03
C VAL A 160 -14.28 1.75 4.17
N PRO A 161 -14.72 1.90 2.89
CA PRO A 161 -15.19 0.78 2.08
C PRO A 161 -14.09 -0.15 1.57
N GLY A 162 -12.85 0.05 1.98
CA GLY A 162 -11.69 -0.75 1.57
C GLY A 162 -11.80 -2.20 2.05
N ILE A 163 -11.47 -3.14 1.17
CA ILE A 163 -11.53 -4.59 1.47
C ILE A 163 -10.42 -5.09 2.39
N TYR A 164 -9.45 -4.24 2.73
CA TYR A 164 -8.29 -4.61 3.52
C TYR A 164 -8.03 -3.60 4.63
N SER A 165 -8.27 -4.00 5.87
CA SER A 165 -7.85 -3.27 7.07
C SER A 165 -8.27 -1.79 7.12
N ASN A 166 -9.47 -1.46 6.66
CA ASN A 166 -9.97 -0.08 6.54
C ASN A 166 -9.09 0.82 5.65
N LEU A 167 -8.33 0.22 4.71
CA LEU A 167 -7.47 0.92 3.77
C LEU A 167 -8.10 0.96 2.38
N MET A 168 -7.96 2.08 1.70
CA MET A 168 -8.35 2.22 0.30
C MET A 168 -7.32 1.67 -0.69
N THR A 169 -6.18 1.17 -0.22
CA THR A 169 -5.07 0.66 -1.04
C THR A 169 -5.51 -0.38 -2.08
N PHE A 170 -6.40 -1.28 -1.71
CA PHE A 170 -6.96 -2.30 -2.59
C PHE A 170 -8.39 -2.00 -3.05
N LEU A 171 -8.86 -0.76 -2.83
CA LEU A 171 -10.23 -0.33 -3.11
C LEU A 171 -11.29 -1.13 -2.33
N GLY A 172 -12.54 -0.90 -2.71
CA GLY A 172 -13.72 -1.57 -2.19
C GLY A 172 -14.79 -1.74 -3.27
N GLY A 173 -15.85 -2.47 -2.93
CA GLY A 173 -16.97 -2.73 -3.82
C GLY A 173 -16.62 -3.61 -5.02
N GLY A 174 -17.42 -3.53 -6.07
CA GLY A 174 -17.32 -4.40 -7.25
C GLY A 174 -16.07 -4.20 -8.13
N ARG A 175 -15.21 -3.23 -7.79
CA ARG A 175 -13.94 -2.95 -8.47
C ARG A 175 -12.74 -3.05 -7.52
N ALA A 176 -12.91 -3.71 -6.37
CA ALA A 176 -11.81 -4.05 -5.48
C ALA A 176 -10.74 -4.90 -6.18
N CYS A 177 -9.52 -4.81 -5.69
CA CYS A 177 -8.40 -5.56 -6.25
C CYS A 177 -8.63 -7.08 -6.12
N ILE A 178 -8.65 -7.78 -7.23
CA ILE A 178 -8.81 -9.25 -7.24
C ILE A 178 -7.57 -9.96 -6.66
N GLY A 179 -6.38 -9.33 -6.79
CA GLY A 179 -5.11 -9.90 -6.37
C GLY A 179 -4.68 -9.56 -4.93
N PHE A 180 -5.54 -8.94 -4.11
CA PHE A 180 -5.10 -8.42 -2.80
C PHE A 180 -4.52 -9.49 -1.86
N LYS A 181 -5.11 -10.70 -1.83
CA LYS A 181 -4.56 -11.82 -1.02
C LYS A 181 -3.26 -12.36 -1.58
N PHE A 182 -3.16 -12.42 -2.91
CA PHE A 182 -1.94 -12.87 -3.57
C PHE A 182 -0.78 -11.91 -3.30
N SER A 183 -0.98 -10.61 -3.47
CA SER A 183 0.07 -9.61 -3.19
C SER A 183 0.51 -9.59 -1.72
N GLN A 184 -0.41 -9.80 -0.77
CA GLN A 184 -0.05 -9.93 0.64
C GLN A 184 0.83 -11.15 0.90
N LEU A 185 0.46 -12.31 0.34
CA LEU A 185 1.26 -13.52 0.44
C LEU A 185 2.64 -13.32 -0.18
N GLU A 186 2.70 -12.77 -1.39
CA GLU A 186 3.94 -12.51 -2.10
C GLU A 186 4.86 -11.57 -1.31
N MET A 187 4.34 -10.46 -0.79
CA MET A 187 5.10 -9.56 0.06
C MET A 187 5.67 -10.27 1.28
N LYS A 188 4.86 -11.03 2.01
CA LYS A 188 5.29 -11.73 3.22
C LYS A 188 6.31 -12.83 2.91
N ALA A 189 6.14 -13.58 1.84
CA ALA A 189 7.06 -14.63 1.42
C ALA A 189 8.44 -14.06 1.05
N VAL A 190 8.47 -13.01 0.24
CA VAL A 190 9.72 -12.35 -0.17
C VAL A 190 10.40 -11.69 1.02
N LEU A 191 9.65 -10.95 1.85
CA LEU A 191 10.22 -10.31 3.05
C LEU A 191 10.74 -11.35 4.04
N SER A 192 10.03 -12.46 4.25
CA SER A 192 10.50 -13.54 5.13
C SER A 192 11.84 -14.09 4.68
N ALA A 193 11.98 -14.41 3.39
CA ALA A 193 13.23 -14.93 2.82
C ALA A 193 14.39 -13.92 2.92
N LEU A 194 14.13 -12.65 2.62
CA LEU A 194 15.15 -11.60 2.65
C LEU A 194 15.57 -11.25 4.08
N MET A 195 14.61 -11.10 5.01
CA MET A 195 14.92 -10.72 6.40
C MET A 195 15.62 -11.82 7.18
N GLU A 196 15.35 -13.08 6.87
CA GLU A 196 16.09 -14.20 7.46
C GLU A 196 17.56 -14.21 7.03
N THR A 197 17.82 -13.88 5.76
CA THR A 197 19.14 -14.05 5.15
C THR A 197 20.00 -12.79 5.24
N PHE A 198 19.40 -11.62 5.12
CA PHE A 198 20.12 -10.36 4.95
C PHE A 198 19.78 -9.32 6.02
N GLU A 199 20.80 -8.54 6.36
CA GLU A 199 20.66 -7.23 6.98
C GLU A 199 20.75 -6.18 5.88
N ILE A 200 19.74 -5.30 5.81
CA ILE A 200 19.60 -4.30 4.76
C ILE A 200 19.82 -2.92 5.35
N SER A 201 20.64 -2.11 4.69
CA SER A 201 20.87 -0.72 5.06
C SER A 201 20.80 0.19 3.84
N THR A 202 20.63 1.49 4.08
CA THR A 202 20.63 2.51 3.02
C THR A 202 22.00 2.59 2.34
N SER A 203 22.04 3.02 1.09
CA SER A 203 23.30 3.36 0.42
C SER A 203 24.01 4.50 1.15
N ALA A 204 25.32 4.39 1.29
CA ALA A 204 26.14 5.45 1.88
C ALA A 204 26.34 6.66 0.96
N THR A 205 26.11 6.51 -0.34
CA THR A 205 26.44 7.49 -1.37
C THR A 205 25.24 8.04 -2.13
N GLU A 206 24.09 7.39 -2.07
CA GLU A 206 22.94 7.71 -2.90
C GLU A 206 21.68 7.91 -2.07
N GLU A 207 21.04 9.04 -2.28
CA GLU A 207 19.74 9.37 -1.67
C GLU A 207 18.61 8.89 -2.60
N ILE A 208 17.65 8.16 -2.02
CA ILE A 208 16.50 7.62 -2.76
C ILE A 208 15.36 8.62 -2.72
N ALA A 209 14.81 8.91 -3.89
CA ALA A 209 13.56 9.64 -4.06
C ALA A 209 12.47 8.71 -4.61
N TRP A 210 11.20 9.04 -4.37
CA TRP A 210 10.07 8.27 -4.87
C TRP A 210 9.23 9.12 -5.81
N ASN A 211 9.13 8.66 -7.06
CA ASN A 211 8.27 9.28 -8.05
C ASN A 211 6.84 8.80 -7.85
N MET A 212 5.94 9.74 -7.57
CA MET A 212 4.50 9.48 -7.36
C MET A 212 3.74 9.63 -8.70
N THR A 213 4.08 8.79 -9.68
CA THR A 213 3.39 8.68 -10.96
C THR A 213 2.16 7.77 -10.85
N ALA A 214 1.71 7.15 -11.95
CA ALA A 214 0.60 6.19 -11.93
C ALA A 214 0.86 5.03 -10.95
N ILE A 215 2.12 4.55 -10.90
CA ILE A 215 2.60 3.61 -9.89
C ILE A 215 3.86 4.24 -9.27
N ALA A 216 3.94 4.22 -7.95
CA ALA A 216 5.07 4.78 -7.22
C ALA A 216 6.34 3.96 -7.47
N THR A 217 7.43 4.61 -7.90
CA THR A 217 8.70 3.97 -8.21
C THR A 217 9.87 4.70 -7.55
N PRO A 218 10.89 3.95 -7.06
CA PRO A 218 12.11 4.55 -6.51
C PRO A 218 13.04 5.05 -7.61
N THR A 219 13.79 6.09 -7.32
CA THR A 219 14.87 6.62 -8.16
C THR A 219 15.97 7.21 -7.29
N ILE A 220 17.17 7.35 -7.84
CA ILE A 220 18.25 8.10 -7.19
C ILE A 220 17.95 9.59 -7.34
N LYS A 221 18.09 10.36 -6.26
CA LYS A 221 17.92 11.81 -6.27
C LYS A 221 19.04 12.48 -7.08
N GLY A 222 18.68 13.25 -8.08
CA GLY A 222 19.67 13.93 -8.94
C GLY A 222 19.32 13.76 -10.43
N PRO A 223 20.23 13.29 -11.28
CA PRO A 223 19.98 13.19 -12.71
C PRO A 223 18.82 12.23 -12.99
N THR A 224 17.91 12.67 -13.84
CA THR A 224 16.64 12.00 -14.13
C THR A 224 16.91 10.67 -14.83
N SER A 225 16.83 9.57 -14.10
CA SER A 225 16.74 8.23 -14.68
C SER A 225 15.29 7.89 -14.94
N MET A 226 14.99 7.37 -16.13
CA MET A 226 13.65 6.83 -16.45
C MET A 226 13.44 5.42 -15.87
N MET A 227 14.51 4.77 -15.44
CA MET A 227 14.47 3.41 -14.88
C MET A 227 14.38 3.47 -13.36
N PRO A 228 13.49 2.67 -12.74
CA PRO A 228 13.45 2.52 -11.28
C PRO A 228 14.81 2.04 -10.75
N GLN A 229 15.27 2.65 -9.65
CA GLN A 229 16.54 2.33 -9.01
C GLN A 229 16.37 2.39 -7.49
N LEU A 230 16.76 1.32 -6.80
CA LEU A 230 16.73 1.24 -5.35
C LEU A 230 18.06 0.66 -4.82
N PRO A 231 19.12 1.48 -4.78
CA PRO A 231 20.42 1.03 -4.25
C PRO A 231 20.33 0.83 -2.73
N LEU A 232 20.49 -0.40 -2.29
CA LEU A 232 20.56 -0.81 -0.90
C LEU A 232 21.82 -1.62 -0.66
N THR A 233 22.38 -1.53 0.54
CA THR A 233 23.51 -2.34 0.97
C THR A 233 22.99 -3.59 1.66
N LEU A 234 23.53 -4.76 1.31
CA LEU A 234 23.17 -6.05 1.86
C LEU A 234 24.38 -6.67 2.59
N ALA A 235 24.18 -7.13 3.80
CA ALA A 235 25.11 -7.97 4.55
C ALA A 235 24.38 -9.25 4.97
N LEU A 236 25.13 -10.33 5.26
CA LEU A 236 24.51 -11.52 5.85
C LEU A 236 24.04 -11.22 7.27
N ALA A 237 22.82 -11.56 7.57
CA ALA A 237 22.27 -11.43 8.92
C ALA A 237 22.97 -12.43 9.87
N LYS A 238 23.29 -11.97 11.06
CA LYS A 238 23.92 -12.78 12.11
C LYS A 238 22.89 -13.62 12.86
#